data_7bbea160f3b0c1265680f3a51599db5a
#
_entry.id   7bbea160f3b0c1265680f3a51599db5a
#
_cell.length_a   1.000
_cell.length_b   1.000
_cell.length_c   1.000
_cell.angle_alpha   90.00
_cell.angle_beta   90.00
_cell.angle_gamma   90.00
#
_symmetry.space_group_name_H-M   'P 1'
#
loop_
_entity.id
_entity.type
_entity.pdbx_description
1 polymer ?
#
loop_
_entity_poly.entity_id
_entity_poly.type
_entity_poly.pdbx_seq_one_letter_code
_entity_poly.pdbx_strand_id
1 'polypeptide(L)'
;MAKRFYSAEEAAVILQEDSNSSSEFEEELSESDIDWLPESESESDLTDSDSESAGPSTAQQSRSEGQARDISDTDTASEGGSPVPTSSNANPRGQRAARSRQSMPARAAQRPPLPYELCHPQWLPSNMETPNLPPFTARRGLQVDTTNMQPIDFLNIFLPENFLQYVCEQTNIYANQRIAKKPTSVLAAHWTPVTTQDLKMFLGLIFNMARCPKPEQQMYWTKNPIHCIPIYSAKISRCRFQMLLTCLHFSNNDDDVGTDNPAHNRLFKLRPFIDHLNKVFAEAYVPEQKIAIDESLIPYHGRLAIKQYIPSKRSRYGIKLYKLCESGSGYTFKLKIYEGKDSLIEPPGRPPYMGTTERIVLDLLNPLLHQGYHLYVDNFYTSVPLFKHLFSVQTPACGTVRANRKGLPAEVVHKKLKRGETFSQRSNELLALKFKDKQDVLALTTIHSEETRMVRTRTQEIVKPLAIMQYNKFMGAVDLSDQFLSPYRLDRKRKIWYKKVALYFFQLCLQNAFII
;
A
#
# COMPACT_ATOMS: atom_id res chain seq x y z
N MET A 1 12.49 -37.03 33.48
CA MET A 1 12.82 -35.66 33.96
C MET A 1 11.61 -35.11 34.70
N ALA A 2 11.71 -34.88 35.99
CA ALA A 2 10.63 -34.37 36.81
C ALA A 2 10.32 -32.91 36.43
N LYS A 3 9.06 -32.61 36.14
CA LYS A 3 8.58 -31.22 35.92
C LYS A 3 8.67 -30.48 37.26
N ARG A 4 9.55 -29.48 37.35
CA ARG A 4 9.61 -28.59 38.48
C ARG A 4 8.45 -27.61 38.38
N PHE A 5 7.51 -27.65 39.31
CA PHE A 5 6.47 -26.65 39.47
C PHE A 5 7.02 -25.55 40.39
N TYR A 6 6.90 -24.30 39.96
CA TYR A 6 7.30 -23.15 40.76
C TYR A 6 6.15 -22.74 41.71
N SER A 7 6.46 -22.32 42.91
CA SER A 7 5.50 -21.68 43.81
C SER A 7 5.14 -20.28 43.30
N ALA A 8 4.01 -19.72 43.75
CA ALA A 8 3.62 -18.37 43.40
C ALA A 8 4.67 -17.31 43.81
N GLU A 9 5.39 -17.57 44.91
CA GLU A 9 6.47 -16.71 45.40
C GLU A 9 7.71 -16.79 44.51
N GLU A 10 8.12 -18.00 44.08
CA GLU A 10 9.22 -18.18 43.14
C GLU A 10 8.92 -17.54 41.78
N ALA A 11 7.65 -17.62 41.30
CA ALA A 11 7.23 -16.95 40.08
C ALA A 11 7.25 -15.42 40.22
N ALA A 12 6.89 -14.87 41.38
CA ALA A 12 6.94 -13.43 41.65
C ALA A 12 8.39 -12.90 41.68
N VAL A 13 9.33 -13.66 42.28
CA VAL A 13 10.76 -13.30 42.32
C VAL A 13 11.35 -13.29 40.90
N ILE A 14 11.03 -14.29 40.08
CA ILE A 14 11.49 -14.33 38.66
C ILE A 14 10.94 -13.15 37.84
N LEU A 15 9.68 -12.76 38.08
CA LEU A 15 9.07 -11.60 37.41
C LEU A 15 9.71 -10.28 37.88
N GLN A 16 10.13 -10.18 39.15
CA GLN A 16 10.75 -8.99 39.70
C GLN A 16 12.22 -8.83 39.27
N GLU A 17 12.96 -9.92 39.08
CA GLU A 17 14.31 -9.89 38.51
C GLU A 17 14.30 -9.47 37.01
N ASP A 18 13.30 -9.88 36.24
CA ASP A 18 13.14 -9.45 34.85
C ASP A 18 12.80 -7.94 34.76
N SER A 19 12.14 -7.34 35.78
CA SER A 19 11.80 -5.92 35.80
C SER A 19 12.98 -5.02 36.20
N ASN A 20 13.82 -5.45 37.15
CA ASN A 20 14.94 -4.65 37.65
C ASN A 20 16.12 -4.54 36.69
N SER A 21 16.31 -5.50 35.79
CA SER A 21 17.38 -5.40 34.76
C SER A 21 17.03 -4.46 33.59
N SER A 22 15.81 -3.92 33.55
CA SER A 22 15.32 -3.06 32.47
C SER A 22 15.37 -1.58 32.79
N SER A 23 15.36 -1.16 34.07
CA SER A 23 15.12 0.25 34.43
C SER A 23 16.30 1.17 34.13
N GLU A 24 17.54 0.74 34.33
CA GLU A 24 18.73 1.60 34.08
C GLU A 24 18.98 1.88 32.61
N PHE A 25 18.55 1.00 31.71
CA PHE A 25 18.75 1.18 30.25
C PHE A 25 17.64 2.01 29.59
N GLU A 26 16.43 2.00 30.16
CA GLU A 26 15.27 2.71 29.61
C GLU A 26 15.27 4.20 29.98
N GLU A 27 15.85 4.60 31.12
CA GLU A 27 15.92 6.02 31.54
C GLU A 27 16.91 6.85 30.71
N GLU A 28 17.96 6.26 30.11
CA GLU A 28 18.93 7.01 29.28
C GLU A 28 18.55 7.13 27.81
N LEU A 29 17.65 6.28 27.29
CA LEU A 29 17.08 6.47 25.97
C LEU A 29 15.90 7.42 26.09
N SER A 30 16.04 8.67 25.61
CA SER A 30 14.91 9.60 25.58
C SER A 30 13.71 8.97 24.88
N GLU A 31 12.48 9.32 25.28
CA GLU A 31 11.23 8.79 24.67
C GLU A 31 11.19 8.94 23.13
N SER A 32 12.00 9.84 22.57
CA SER A 32 12.19 10.02 21.14
C SER A 32 13.05 8.94 20.47
N ASP A 33 13.84 8.20 21.24
CA ASP A 33 14.80 7.21 20.76
C ASP A 33 14.28 5.77 20.83
N ILE A 34 13.19 5.53 21.57
CA ILE A 34 12.57 4.21 21.69
C ILE A 34 11.47 4.07 20.62
N ASP A 35 11.79 3.38 19.54
CA ASP A 35 10.84 3.05 18.46
C ASP A 35 9.72 2.08 18.89
N TRP A 36 9.74 1.66 20.14
CA TRP A 36 8.93 0.58 20.66
C TRP A 36 8.38 0.93 22.05
N LEU A 37 7.29 1.67 22.11
CA LEU A 37 6.45 1.75 23.31
C LEU A 37 5.13 1.06 23.01
N PRO A 38 4.60 0.22 23.93
CA PRO A 38 3.21 -0.15 23.89
C PRO A 38 2.40 1.14 24.09
N GLU A 39 1.52 1.48 23.14
CA GLU A 39 0.49 2.47 23.44
C GLU A 39 -0.41 1.84 24.49
N SER A 40 -0.47 2.44 25.69
CA SER A 40 -1.62 2.28 26.54
C SER A 40 -2.85 2.62 25.70
N GLU A 41 -3.77 1.69 25.54
CA GLU A 41 -5.08 1.96 25.00
C GLU A 41 -5.73 3.01 25.89
N SER A 42 -5.68 4.28 25.47
CA SER A 42 -6.61 5.26 25.99
C SER A 42 -7.97 4.91 25.39
N GLU A 43 -8.76 4.20 26.17
CA GLU A 43 -10.20 4.11 26.01
C GLU A 43 -10.76 5.54 26.05
N SER A 44 -10.98 6.11 24.89
CA SER A 44 -11.92 7.21 24.70
C SER A 44 -12.37 7.16 23.26
N ASP A 45 -13.49 6.53 23.05
CA ASP A 45 -14.57 6.74 22.09
C ASP A 45 -15.27 5.40 21.76
N LEU A 46 -15.96 4.87 22.76
CA LEU A 46 -17.13 4.01 22.55
C LEU A 46 -18.17 4.36 23.63
N THR A 47 -18.90 5.43 23.41
CA THR A 47 -20.24 5.55 23.95
C THR A 47 -21.20 5.14 22.84
N ASP A 48 -21.54 3.90 22.80
CA ASP A 48 -22.86 3.45 22.38
C ASP A 48 -23.32 2.41 23.40
N SER A 49 -24.27 2.89 24.18
CA SER A 49 -25.12 2.13 25.05
C SER A 49 -25.91 1.10 24.25
N ASP A 50 -25.80 -0.18 24.61
CA ASP A 50 -26.99 -1.00 24.72
C ASP A 50 -26.68 -2.21 25.63
N SER A 51 -27.30 -2.13 26.80
CA SER A 51 -27.54 -3.23 27.70
C SER A 51 -28.61 -4.14 27.11
N GLU A 52 -28.40 -5.47 27.12
CA GLU A 52 -29.32 -6.36 27.81
C GLU A 52 -29.09 -7.84 27.48
N SER A 53 -29.34 -8.57 28.46
CA SER A 53 -29.22 -9.97 28.78
C SER A 53 -30.07 -10.96 27.99
N ALA A 54 -29.56 -12.19 27.95
CA ALA A 54 -30.24 -13.48 28.13
C ALA A 54 -31.18 -14.07 27.07
N GLY A 55 -30.78 -15.18 26.47
CA GLY A 55 -31.43 -16.46 26.41
C GLY A 55 -32.56 -16.72 25.40
N PRO A 56 -32.79 -17.95 24.98
CA PRO A 56 -33.33 -18.28 23.66
C PRO A 56 -34.81 -18.65 23.70
N SER A 57 -35.55 -18.35 22.58
CA SER A 57 -36.75 -19.13 22.22
C SER A 57 -37.34 -18.72 20.87
N THR A 58 -37.42 -19.71 19.99
CA THR A 58 -38.46 -20.08 18.99
C THR A 58 -39.41 -19.01 18.40
N ALA A 59 -39.41 -19.00 17.06
CA ALA A 59 -40.56 -19.12 16.12
C ALA A 59 -41.50 -17.94 15.86
N GLN A 60 -41.72 -17.79 14.57
CA GLN A 60 -42.92 -17.37 13.82
C GLN A 60 -43.09 -15.91 13.34
N GLN A 61 -43.03 -15.87 12.01
CA GLN A 61 -43.87 -15.10 11.05
C GLN A 61 -44.69 -13.89 11.53
N SER A 62 -44.51 -12.74 10.86
CA SER A 62 -45.60 -12.18 10.02
C SER A 62 -45.19 -10.84 9.37
N ARG A 63 -45.85 -10.58 8.25
CA ARG A 63 -45.82 -9.44 7.32
C ARG A 63 -46.18 -8.10 7.98
N SER A 64 -45.66 -6.99 7.43
CA SER A 64 -46.44 -5.88 6.82
C SER A 64 -45.49 -4.76 6.35
N GLU A 65 -45.58 -4.42 5.17
CA GLU A 65 -45.86 -3.22 4.36
C GLU A 65 -45.71 -1.85 5.09
N GLY A 66 -45.04 -0.89 4.39
CA GLY A 66 -45.47 0.48 4.49
C GLY A 66 -44.40 1.56 4.32
N GLN A 67 -44.36 2.10 3.12
CA GLN A 67 -44.29 3.49 2.72
C GLN A 67 -42.96 4.25 2.63
N ALA A 68 -42.77 4.61 1.38
CA ALA A 68 -41.88 5.66 0.85
C ALA A 68 -42.29 7.06 1.33
N ARG A 69 -41.33 7.95 1.42
CA ARG A 69 -41.56 9.39 1.22
C ARG A 69 -40.40 9.99 0.43
N ASP A 70 -40.74 10.39 -0.79
CA ASP A 70 -40.05 11.39 -1.61
C ASP A 70 -40.00 12.74 -0.91
N ILE A 71 -38.91 13.48 -1.10
CA ILE A 71 -38.96 14.93 -1.21
C ILE A 71 -37.94 15.36 -2.27
N SER A 72 -38.47 16.01 -3.26
CA SER A 72 -37.91 16.61 -4.45
C SER A 72 -37.18 17.93 -4.18
N ASP A 73 -36.30 18.23 -5.14
CA ASP A 73 -35.63 19.49 -5.46
C ASP A 73 -36.55 20.69 -5.54
N THR A 74 -36.00 21.89 -5.25
CA THR A 74 -36.15 23.07 -6.11
C THR A 74 -35.13 24.16 -5.78
N ASP A 75 -34.46 24.60 -6.84
CA ASP A 75 -33.74 25.86 -6.96
C ASP A 75 -34.64 27.06 -6.82
N THR A 76 -34.14 28.18 -6.31
CA THR A 76 -34.28 29.50 -6.97
C THR A 76 -33.40 30.57 -6.31
N ALA A 77 -32.78 31.37 -7.17
CA ALA A 77 -32.05 32.59 -6.88
C ALA A 77 -32.96 33.77 -6.55
N SER A 78 -32.51 34.74 -5.77
CA SER A 78 -32.56 36.17 -6.13
C SER A 78 -31.95 37.11 -5.09
N GLU A 79 -31.42 38.15 -5.62
CA GLU A 79 -30.72 39.35 -5.20
C GLU A 79 -31.28 40.17 -4.03
N GLY A 80 -30.40 41.00 -3.42
CA GLY A 80 -30.74 42.37 -3.10
C GLY A 80 -30.47 42.88 -1.68
N GLY A 81 -29.57 43.84 -1.54
CA GLY A 81 -29.76 44.94 -0.62
C GLY A 81 -28.86 45.08 0.61
N SER A 82 -27.84 45.91 0.51
CA SER A 82 -27.23 46.62 1.64
C SER A 82 -28.16 47.75 2.15
N PRO A 83 -28.04 48.28 3.37
CA PRO A 83 -26.99 49.22 3.72
C PRO A 83 -26.50 49.22 5.19
N VAL A 84 -25.38 49.85 5.39
CA VAL A 84 -24.67 50.34 6.61
C VAL A 84 -25.49 51.49 7.27
N PRO A 85 -25.29 51.97 8.55
CA PRO A 85 -24.00 52.22 9.21
C PRO A 85 -23.88 52.23 10.76
N THR A 86 -22.63 52.42 11.23
CA THR A 86 -22.15 53.12 12.46
C THR A 86 -22.32 52.39 13.81
N SER A 87 -21.36 52.36 14.72
CA SER A 87 -20.33 53.29 15.20
C SER A 87 -19.36 52.60 16.19
N SER A 88 -18.12 53.01 16.09
CA SER A 88 -17.09 53.30 17.12
C SER A 88 -16.99 52.50 18.42
N ASN A 89 -15.82 51.87 18.66
CA ASN A 89 -14.89 52.34 19.70
C ASN A 89 -13.49 51.71 19.57
N ALA A 90 -12.52 52.58 19.65
CA ALA A 90 -11.09 52.29 19.58
C ALA A 90 -10.53 51.82 20.94
N ASN A 91 -9.55 50.97 20.94
CA ASN A 91 -8.28 51.24 21.61
C ASN A 91 -7.13 50.26 21.21
N PRO A 92 -5.91 50.73 21.24
CA PRO A 92 -4.82 50.22 20.46
C PRO A 92 -3.81 49.39 21.29
N ARG A 93 -3.16 48.38 20.67
CA ARG A 93 -1.77 47.98 20.98
C ARG A 93 -1.32 46.81 20.11
N GLY A 94 -0.18 47.00 19.48
CA GLY A 94 0.62 45.87 18.96
C GLY A 94 0.93 45.93 17.48
N GLN A 95 1.86 46.77 17.10
CA GLN A 95 2.54 46.70 15.82
C GLN A 95 3.25 45.35 15.69
N ARG A 96 2.76 44.50 14.80
CA ARG A 96 3.54 43.40 14.24
C ARG A 96 3.80 43.70 12.77
N ALA A 97 5.08 43.78 12.45
CA ALA A 97 5.62 44.05 11.15
C ALA A 97 4.95 43.21 10.04
N ALA A 98 4.50 43.92 9.01
CA ALA A 98 4.06 43.31 7.76
C ALA A 98 5.25 42.63 7.08
N ARG A 99 5.31 41.31 7.12
CA ARG A 99 6.16 40.51 6.24
C ARG A 99 5.55 40.57 4.84
N SER A 100 6.28 41.21 3.94
CA SER A 100 6.03 41.27 2.52
C SER A 100 5.71 39.86 1.97
N ARG A 101 4.56 39.72 1.35
CA ARG A 101 4.23 38.58 0.49
C ARG A 101 5.10 38.68 -0.75
N GLN A 102 6.22 38.00 -0.74
CA GLN A 102 6.99 37.74 -1.95
C GLN A 102 6.56 36.44 -2.59
N SER A 103 6.35 36.54 -3.91
CA SER A 103 6.25 35.49 -4.94
C SER A 103 5.19 34.40 -4.75
N MET A 104 4.14 34.55 -5.52
CA MET A 104 3.28 33.43 -5.89
C MET A 104 4.13 32.32 -6.53
N PRO A 105 3.97 31.06 -6.13
CA PRO A 105 4.61 29.96 -6.84
C PRO A 105 4.12 29.96 -8.31
N ALA A 106 5.05 29.71 -9.22
CA ALA A 106 4.77 29.59 -10.64
C ALA A 106 3.52 28.72 -10.85
N ARG A 107 2.56 29.27 -11.58
CA ARG A 107 1.33 28.60 -11.97
C ARG A 107 1.71 27.24 -12.55
N ALA A 108 1.39 26.15 -11.88
CA ALA A 108 1.60 24.81 -12.40
C ALA A 108 1.05 24.78 -13.83
N ALA A 109 1.89 24.40 -14.79
CA ALA A 109 1.53 24.39 -16.20
C ALA A 109 0.21 23.64 -16.36
N GLN A 110 -0.82 24.32 -16.87
CA GLN A 110 -2.14 23.73 -17.01
C GLN A 110 -2.02 22.54 -17.96
N ARG A 111 -2.46 21.38 -17.49
CA ARG A 111 -2.55 20.19 -18.30
C ARG A 111 -3.32 20.50 -19.60
N PRO A 112 -2.80 20.14 -20.79
CA PRO A 112 -3.51 20.34 -22.03
C PRO A 112 -4.86 19.61 -21.99
N PRO A 113 -5.89 20.15 -22.66
CA PRO A 113 -7.21 19.52 -22.73
C PRO A 113 -7.11 18.14 -23.37
N LEU A 114 -8.02 17.26 -22.97
CA LEU A 114 -8.14 15.95 -23.56
C LEU A 114 -8.49 16.11 -25.07
N PRO A 115 -7.82 15.39 -25.99
CA PRO A 115 -8.18 15.40 -27.40
C PRO A 115 -9.68 15.10 -27.63
N TYR A 116 -10.30 15.80 -28.55
CA TYR A 116 -11.73 15.66 -28.82
C TYR A 116 -12.14 14.21 -29.09
N GLU A 117 -11.36 13.48 -29.91
CA GLU A 117 -11.59 12.07 -30.26
C GLU A 117 -11.57 11.10 -29.07
N LEU A 118 -10.86 11.45 -28.01
CA LEU A 118 -10.84 10.66 -26.78
C LEU A 118 -12.00 11.00 -25.84
N CYS A 119 -12.56 12.22 -25.97
CA CYS A 119 -13.76 12.63 -25.24
C CYS A 119 -15.04 12.12 -25.90
N HIS A 120 -15.03 11.95 -27.22
CA HIS A 120 -16.20 11.63 -28.06
C HIS A 120 -15.89 10.47 -29.01
N PRO A 121 -15.49 9.28 -28.48
CA PRO A 121 -15.33 8.12 -29.35
C PRO A 121 -16.67 7.77 -29.98
N GLN A 122 -16.64 7.32 -31.24
CA GLN A 122 -17.82 6.80 -31.88
C GLN A 122 -18.12 5.41 -31.37
N TRP A 123 -19.24 5.26 -30.67
CA TRP A 123 -19.71 4.00 -30.14
C TRP A 123 -20.77 3.41 -31.04
N LEU A 124 -20.56 2.17 -31.44
CA LEU A 124 -21.46 1.40 -32.31
C LEU A 124 -21.99 0.19 -31.51
N PRO A 125 -23.16 -0.36 -31.91
CA PRO A 125 -23.59 -1.65 -31.39
C PRO A 125 -22.46 -2.68 -31.58
N SER A 126 -22.19 -3.46 -30.59
CA SER A 126 -21.12 -4.45 -30.68
C SER A 126 -21.58 -5.60 -31.60
N ASN A 127 -20.64 -6.15 -32.35
CA ASN A 127 -20.86 -7.16 -33.41
C ASN A 127 -20.19 -8.51 -33.07
N MET A 128 -19.93 -8.79 -31.82
CA MET A 128 -19.26 -10.01 -31.31
C MET A 128 -17.84 -10.23 -31.86
N GLU A 129 -17.25 -9.28 -32.57
CA GLU A 129 -15.87 -9.40 -33.04
C GLU A 129 -14.90 -9.39 -31.86
N THR A 130 -13.99 -10.35 -31.87
CA THR A 130 -12.88 -10.39 -30.92
C THR A 130 -11.81 -9.37 -31.35
N PRO A 131 -11.28 -8.56 -30.44
CA PRO A 131 -10.18 -7.67 -30.79
C PRO A 131 -8.95 -8.49 -31.22
N ASN A 132 -8.23 -7.98 -32.23
CA ASN A 132 -6.95 -8.58 -32.61
C ASN A 132 -5.92 -8.24 -31.52
N LEU A 133 -5.65 -9.18 -30.64
CA LEU A 133 -4.76 -8.99 -29.50
C LEU A 133 -3.29 -9.11 -29.93
N PRO A 134 -2.42 -8.23 -29.43
CA PRO A 134 -0.99 -8.37 -29.66
C PRO A 134 -0.48 -9.69 -29.04
N PRO A 135 0.47 -10.37 -29.69
CA PRO A 135 1.06 -11.59 -29.16
C PRO A 135 1.84 -11.30 -27.89
N PHE A 136 1.78 -12.24 -26.95
CA PHE A 136 2.61 -12.20 -25.74
C PHE A 136 4.02 -12.68 -26.06
N THR A 137 5.01 -11.79 -25.93
CA THR A 137 6.40 -12.04 -26.37
C THR A 137 7.40 -12.08 -25.22
N ALA A 138 6.99 -11.78 -23.98
CA ALA A 138 7.88 -11.79 -22.82
C ALA A 138 8.42 -13.20 -22.53
N ARG A 139 9.69 -13.29 -22.19
CA ARG A 139 10.33 -14.53 -21.70
C ARG A 139 9.99 -14.71 -20.22
N ARG A 140 8.79 -15.23 -19.97
CA ARG A 140 8.23 -15.42 -18.63
C ARG A 140 8.99 -16.41 -17.75
N GLY A 141 8.80 -16.29 -16.45
CA GLY A 141 9.35 -17.19 -15.43
C GLY A 141 10.64 -16.70 -14.81
N LEU A 142 11.28 -17.58 -14.11
CA LEU A 142 12.54 -17.32 -13.41
C LEU A 142 13.66 -16.97 -14.40
N GLN A 143 14.44 -15.93 -14.06
CA GLN A 143 15.55 -15.45 -14.89
C GLN A 143 16.91 -15.85 -14.30
N VAL A 144 16.92 -16.57 -13.18
CA VAL A 144 18.12 -17.06 -12.49
C VAL A 144 18.14 -18.57 -12.52
N ASP A 145 19.35 -19.16 -12.58
CA ASP A 145 19.52 -20.60 -12.44
C ASP A 145 19.31 -21.01 -10.99
N THR A 146 18.32 -21.88 -10.76
CA THR A 146 17.95 -22.36 -9.42
C THR A 146 18.44 -23.77 -9.13
N THR A 147 19.28 -24.33 -9.99
CA THR A 147 19.86 -25.66 -9.82
C THR A 147 20.64 -25.72 -8.50
N ASN A 148 20.28 -26.66 -7.63
CA ASN A 148 20.89 -26.85 -6.31
C ASN A 148 20.70 -25.71 -5.29
N MET A 149 19.83 -24.71 -5.53
CA MET A 149 19.54 -23.68 -4.57
C MET A 149 18.81 -24.23 -3.33
N GLN A 150 19.23 -23.75 -2.16
CA GLN A 150 18.53 -23.95 -0.91
C GLN A 150 17.49 -22.82 -0.69
N PRO A 151 16.48 -22.99 0.17
CA PRO A 151 15.47 -21.94 0.41
C PRO A 151 16.05 -20.56 0.75
N ILE A 152 17.20 -20.51 1.42
CA ILE A 152 17.88 -19.26 1.75
C ILE A 152 18.44 -18.55 0.53
N ASP A 153 18.81 -19.29 -0.51
CA ASP A 153 19.42 -18.72 -1.71
C ASP A 153 18.37 -17.93 -2.52
N PHE A 154 17.11 -18.36 -2.49
CA PHE A 154 16.02 -17.58 -3.08
C PHE A 154 15.83 -16.21 -2.38
N LEU A 155 16.00 -16.14 -1.06
CA LEU A 155 16.00 -14.86 -0.36
C LEU A 155 17.23 -14.01 -0.71
N ASN A 156 18.40 -14.64 -0.89
CA ASN A 156 19.63 -13.96 -1.26
C ASN A 156 19.57 -13.32 -2.66
N ILE A 157 18.70 -13.80 -3.57
CA ILE A 157 18.42 -13.12 -4.86
C ILE A 157 17.94 -11.69 -4.60
N PHE A 158 17.05 -11.50 -3.64
CA PHE A 158 16.43 -10.20 -3.33
C PHE A 158 17.24 -9.37 -2.33
N LEU A 159 18.03 -10.03 -1.49
CA LEU A 159 18.89 -9.42 -0.47
C LEU A 159 20.35 -9.89 -0.66
N PRO A 160 21.00 -9.57 -1.80
CA PRO A 160 22.35 -9.98 -2.09
C PRO A 160 23.35 -9.30 -1.16
N GLU A 161 24.53 -9.91 -1.01
CA GLU A 161 25.57 -9.49 -0.07
C GLU A 161 25.98 -8.01 -0.23
N ASN A 162 26.10 -7.54 -1.46
CA ASN A 162 26.44 -6.14 -1.75
C ASN A 162 25.38 -5.16 -1.25
N PHE A 163 24.10 -5.51 -1.34
CA PHE A 163 23.03 -4.67 -0.79
C PHE A 163 23.01 -4.70 0.74
N LEU A 164 23.22 -5.87 1.35
CA LEU A 164 23.33 -5.98 2.80
C LEU A 164 24.53 -5.19 3.33
N GLN A 165 25.67 -5.25 2.63
CA GLN A 165 26.84 -4.44 2.94
C GLN A 165 26.52 -2.95 2.89
N TYR A 166 25.87 -2.47 1.83
CA TYR A 166 25.41 -1.10 1.71
C TYR A 166 24.54 -0.68 2.91
N VAL A 167 23.57 -1.52 3.31
CA VAL A 167 22.72 -1.23 4.49
C VAL A 167 23.54 -1.16 5.78
N CYS A 168 24.54 -2.03 5.95
CA CYS A 168 25.46 -1.98 7.10
C CYS A 168 26.25 -0.66 7.13
N GLU A 169 26.78 -0.23 5.99
CA GLU A 169 27.53 1.02 5.86
C GLU A 169 26.66 2.23 6.25
N GLN A 170 25.45 2.34 5.69
CA GLN A 170 24.52 3.42 6.01
C GLN A 170 24.08 3.39 7.49
N THR A 171 23.90 2.21 8.05
CA THR A 171 23.58 2.02 9.47
C THR A 171 24.73 2.48 10.37
N ASN A 172 25.97 2.15 10.02
CA ASN A 172 27.17 2.57 10.76
C ASN A 172 27.39 4.08 10.68
N ILE A 173 27.21 4.67 9.50
CA ILE A 173 27.28 6.14 9.31
C ILE A 173 26.25 6.82 10.22
N TYR A 174 25.01 6.36 10.20
CA TYR A 174 23.94 6.94 11.02
C TYR A 174 24.20 6.77 12.53
N ALA A 175 24.72 5.61 12.95
CA ALA A 175 25.11 5.41 14.34
C ALA A 175 26.19 6.39 14.77
N ASN A 176 27.24 6.60 13.96
CA ASN A 176 28.30 7.57 14.22
C ASN A 176 27.78 9.02 14.28
N GLN A 177 26.85 9.40 13.38
CA GLN A 177 26.19 10.71 13.43
C GLN A 177 25.41 10.90 14.75
N ARG A 178 24.76 9.84 15.27
CA ARG A 178 24.06 9.92 16.55
C ARG A 178 25.03 10.00 17.74
N ILE A 179 26.10 9.22 17.71
CA ILE A 179 27.17 9.25 18.73
C ILE A 179 27.81 10.63 18.79
N ALA A 180 28.11 11.23 17.64
CA ALA A 180 28.68 12.58 17.58
C ALA A 180 27.73 13.63 18.19
N LYS A 181 26.42 13.48 18.04
CA LYS A 181 25.42 14.37 18.66
C LYS A 181 25.26 14.16 20.17
N LYS A 182 25.47 12.93 20.69
CA LYS A 182 25.37 12.61 22.13
C LYS A 182 26.47 11.65 22.53
N PRO A 183 27.71 12.14 22.77
CA PRO A 183 28.88 11.29 23.08
C PRO A 183 28.78 10.50 24.39
N THR A 184 27.94 10.95 25.33
CA THR A 184 27.72 10.32 26.64
C THR A 184 26.59 9.29 26.64
N SER A 185 26.03 8.98 25.47
CA SER A 185 24.89 8.05 25.38
C SER A 185 25.33 6.59 25.54
N VAL A 186 24.40 5.72 25.96
CA VAL A 186 24.59 4.25 25.98
C VAL A 186 25.00 3.73 24.59
N LEU A 187 24.47 4.36 23.53
CA LEU A 187 24.89 4.03 22.17
C LEU A 187 26.39 4.28 21.97
N ALA A 188 26.93 5.40 22.44
CA ALA A 188 28.34 5.72 22.33
C ALA A 188 29.23 4.73 23.10
N ALA A 189 28.77 4.30 24.29
CA ALA A 189 29.51 3.38 25.13
C ALA A 189 29.56 1.94 24.60
N HIS A 190 28.53 1.51 23.87
CA HIS A 190 28.35 0.08 23.52
C HIS A 190 28.19 -0.21 22.02
N TRP A 191 28.26 0.84 21.15
CA TRP A 191 28.15 0.61 19.72
C TRP A 191 29.38 -0.11 19.17
N THR A 192 29.14 -1.18 18.44
CA THR A 192 30.14 -1.82 17.56
C THR A 192 29.63 -1.77 16.14
N PRO A 193 30.49 -1.53 15.14
CA PRO A 193 30.07 -1.52 13.75
C PRO A 193 29.29 -2.79 13.37
N VAL A 194 28.24 -2.60 12.57
CA VAL A 194 27.37 -3.69 12.09
C VAL A 194 28.02 -4.34 10.90
N THR A 195 28.07 -5.68 10.92
CA THR A 195 28.49 -6.52 9.79
C THR A 195 27.30 -7.10 9.05
N THR A 196 27.51 -7.61 7.84
CA THR A 196 26.44 -8.30 7.08
C THR A 196 25.92 -9.53 7.81
N GLN A 197 26.79 -10.20 8.58
CA GLN A 197 26.37 -11.33 9.40
C GLN A 197 25.47 -10.91 10.56
N ASP A 198 25.77 -9.78 11.23
CA ASP A 198 24.90 -9.19 12.26
C ASP A 198 23.53 -8.82 11.65
N LEU A 199 23.53 -8.22 10.46
CA LEU A 199 22.29 -7.82 9.78
C LEU A 199 21.46 -9.04 9.38
N LYS A 200 22.07 -10.10 8.82
CA LYS A 200 21.39 -11.36 8.50
C LYS A 200 20.77 -12.01 9.73
N MET A 201 21.53 -12.08 10.83
CA MET A 201 21.04 -12.60 12.11
C MET A 201 19.87 -11.75 12.63
N PHE A 202 20.00 -10.43 12.62
CA PHE A 202 18.95 -9.49 13.01
C PHE A 202 17.67 -9.68 12.19
N LEU A 203 17.76 -9.78 10.87
CA LEU A 203 16.61 -10.03 9.99
C LEU A 203 15.97 -11.39 10.27
N GLY A 204 16.77 -12.44 10.48
CA GLY A 204 16.27 -13.77 10.83
C GLY A 204 15.47 -13.76 12.13
N LEU A 205 15.94 -13.02 13.15
CA LEU A 205 15.21 -12.85 14.40
C LEU A 205 13.93 -12.05 14.23
N ILE A 206 13.94 -11.01 13.41
CA ILE A 206 12.73 -10.23 13.07
C ILE A 206 11.69 -11.10 12.36
N PHE A 207 12.10 -11.91 11.38
CA PHE A 207 11.18 -12.84 10.71
C PHE A 207 10.62 -13.89 11.69
N ASN A 208 11.44 -14.36 12.61
CA ASN A 208 10.95 -15.25 13.66
C ASN A 208 9.97 -14.55 14.62
N MET A 209 10.15 -13.24 14.92
CA MET A 209 9.18 -12.46 15.70
C MET A 209 7.81 -12.35 15.01
N ALA A 210 7.76 -12.31 13.70
CA ALA A 210 6.50 -12.34 12.95
C ALA A 210 5.79 -13.69 13.06
N ARG A 211 6.57 -14.79 13.12
CA ARG A 211 6.07 -16.14 13.27
C ARG A 211 5.61 -16.46 14.70
N CYS A 212 6.32 -15.93 15.69
CA CYS A 212 6.07 -16.16 17.12
C CYS A 212 5.84 -14.81 17.82
N PRO A 213 4.71 -14.12 17.60
CA PRO A 213 4.50 -12.78 18.13
C PRO A 213 4.37 -12.79 19.66
N LYS A 214 5.07 -11.88 20.33
CA LYS A 214 4.95 -11.57 21.75
C LYS A 214 4.33 -10.19 21.92
N PRO A 215 3.58 -9.90 22.99
CA PRO A 215 3.02 -8.57 23.25
C PRO A 215 4.08 -7.48 23.26
N GLU A 216 5.19 -7.69 23.95
CA GLU A 216 6.30 -6.75 24.09
C GLU A 216 7.60 -7.31 23.53
N GLN A 217 8.45 -6.42 23.00
CA GLN A 217 9.74 -6.81 22.42
C GLN A 217 10.69 -7.43 23.45
N GLN A 218 10.73 -6.89 24.67
CA GLN A 218 11.59 -7.40 25.74
C GLN A 218 11.29 -8.86 26.10
N MET A 219 10.05 -9.32 25.94
CA MET A 219 9.64 -10.70 26.23
C MET A 219 10.37 -11.75 25.38
N TYR A 220 11.02 -11.37 24.27
CA TYR A 220 11.84 -12.32 23.51
C TYR A 220 13.15 -12.70 24.23
N TRP A 221 13.60 -11.88 25.19
CA TRP A 221 14.80 -12.13 26.00
C TRP A 221 14.48 -12.54 27.45
N THR A 222 13.20 -12.80 27.76
CA THR A 222 12.81 -13.23 29.11
C THR A 222 13.45 -14.56 29.46
N LYS A 223 13.86 -14.68 30.71
CA LYS A 223 14.37 -15.93 31.32
C LYS A 223 13.24 -16.81 31.85
N ASN A 224 12.00 -16.30 31.91
CA ASN A 224 10.85 -17.07 32.36
C ASN A 224 10.64 -18.30 31.45
N PRO A 225 10.72 -19.53 31.99
CA PRO A 225 10.67 -20.75 31.20
C PRO A 225 9.35 -20.96 30.43
N ILE A 226 8.25 -20.33 30.89
CA ILE A 226 6.96 -20.38 30.19
C ILE A 226 6.98 -19.58 28.87
N HIS A 227 7.74 -18.48 28.85
CA HIS A 227 7.76 -17.53 27.76
C HIS A 227 9.09 -17.50 26.99
N CYS A 228 10.13 -18.15 27.51
CA CYS A 228 11.48 -18.14 26.95
C CYS A 228 11.51 -18.76 25.54
N ILE A 229 12.15 -18.06 24.62
CA ILE A 229 12.52 -18.55 23.30
C ILE A 229 14.06 -18.47 23.21
N PRO A 230 14.79 -19.56 23.46
CA PRO A 230 16.23 -19.53 23.70
C PRO A 230 17.08 -18.90 22.61
N ILE A 231 16.61 -18.95 21.34
CA ILE A 231 17.38 -18.46 20.19
C ILE A 231 17.72 -16.95 20.29
N TYR A 232 16.84 -16.14 20.92
CA TYR A 232 17.11 -14.69 21.01
C TYR A 232 18.29 -14.40 21.92
N SER A 233 18.26 -14.88 23.15
CA SER A 233 19.36 -14.68 24.11
C SER A 233 20.64 -15.41 23.70
N ALA A 234 20.55 -16.54 22.99
CA ALA A 234 21.70 -17.27 22.48
C ALA A 234 22.42 -16.58 21.32
N LYS A 235 21.71 -15.78 20.51
CA LYS A 235 22.27 -15.17 19.30
C LYS A 235 22.66 -13.70 19.47
N ILE A 236 21.91 -12.93 20.25
CA ILE A 236 22.14 -11.49 20.41
C ILE A 236 21.62 -11.00 21.75
N SER A 237 22.31 -10.07 22.40
CA SER A 237 21.77 -9.38 23.57
C SER A 237 20.62 -8.45 23.19
N ARG A 238 19.67 -8.23 24.11
CA ARG A 238 18.56 -7.29 23.91
C ARG A 238 19.08 -5.90 23.53
N CYS A 239 20.08 -5.42 24.26
CA CYS A 239 20.70 -4.13 24.02
C CYS A 239 21.23 -4.01 22.57
N ARG A 240 22.01 -4.98 22.10
CA ARG A 240 22.55 -4.98 20.72
C ARG A 240 21.43 -5.02 19.67
N PHE A 241 20.38 -5.81 19.91
CA PHE A 241 19.23 -5.85 19.01
C PHE A 241 18.51 -4.49 18.92
N GLN A 242 18.29 -3.83 20.05
CA GLN A 242 17.68 -2.51 20.10
C GLN A 242 18.55 -1.43 19.43
N MET A 243 19.87 -1.49 19.62
CA MET A 243 20.82 -0.61 18.93
C MET A 243 20.74 -0.78 17.41
N LEU A 244 20.75 -2.03 16.92
CA LEU A 244 20.60 -2.32 15.49
C LEU A 244 19.27 -1.76 14.95
N LEU A 245 18.17 -2.01 15.63
CA LEU A 245 16.86 -1.52 15.26
C LEU A 245 16.79 0.01 15.25
N THR A 246 17.42 0.64 16.25
CA THR A 246 17.46 2.10 16.41
C THR A 246 18.35 2.76 15.35
N CYS A 247 19.45 2.13 14.97
CA CYS A 247 20.40 2.69 14.00
C CYS A 247 20.14 2.24 12.56
N LEU A 248 19.25 1.27 12.30
CA LEU A 248 18.95 0.80 10.94
C LEU A 248 18.61 1.96 10.01
N HIS A 249 19.40 2.11 8.94
CA HIS A 249 19.32 3.25 8.02
C HIS A 249 19.68 2.84 6.58
N PHE A 250 19.23 3.62 5.58
CA PHE A 250 19.39 3.27 4.16
C PHE A 250 19.96 4.40 3.30
N SER A 251 20.25 5.56 3.91
CA SER A 251 20.80 6.73 3.23
C SER A 251 21.61 7.56 4.21
N ASN A 252 22.68 8.22 3.75
CA ASN A 252 23.40 9.15 4.58
C ASN A 252 22.61 10.46 4.76
N ASN A 253 22.29 10.85 6.00
CA ASN A 253 21.51 12.06 6.26
C ASN A 253 22.22 13.36 5.81
N ASP A 254 23.54 13.36 5.67
CA ASP A 254 24.31 14.52 5.25
C ASP A 254 24.10 14.84 3.76
N ASP A 255 23.60 13.86 2.98
CA ASP A 255 23.27 14.03 1.57
C ASP A 255 21.84 14.57 1.36
N ASP A 256 21.03 14.73 2.43
CA ASP A 256 19.67 15.28 2.34
C ASP A 256 19.72 16.80 2.15
N VAL A 257 19.24 17.25 1.01
CA VAL A 257 19.21 18.70 0.65
C VAL A 257 18.23 19.52 1.50
N GLY A 258 17.49 18.87 2.43
CA GLY A 258 16.54 19.55 3.33
C GLY A 258 15.18 19.87 2.69
N THR A 259 14.17 20.01 3.54
CA THR A 259 12.76 20.18 3.15
C THR A 259 12.45 21.47 2.41
N ASP A 260 13.27 22.50 2.58
CA ASP A 260 13.09 23.82 1.97
C ASP A 260 13.63 23.89 0.54
N ASN A 261 14.37 22.88 0.11
CA ASN A 261 14.89 22.77 -1.25
C ASN A 261 13.82 22.14 -2.18
N PRO A 262 13.53 22.75 -3.35
CA PRO A 262 12.61 22.17 -4.34
C PRO A 262 13.00 20.76 -4.82
N ALA A 263 14.28 20.42 -4.77
CA ALA A 263 14.80 19.09 -5.12
C ALA A 263 14.68 18.06 -3.98
N HIS A 264 14.11 18.43 -2.83
CA HIS A 264 13.96 17.53 -1.69
C HIS A 264 13.11 16.29 -2.04
N ASN A 265 13.67 15.12 -1.83
CA ASN A 265 13.01 13.86 -2.01
C ASN A 265 12.36 13.37 -0.69
N ARG A 266 11.04 13.38 -0.61
CA ARG A 266 10.30 12.95 0.58
C ARG A 266 10.59 11.50 0.99
N LEU A 267 11.03 10.66 0.05
CA LEU A 267 11.41 9.27 0.29
C LEU A 267 12.93 9.09 0.38
N PHE A 268 13.71 10.15 0.51
CA PHE A 268 15.17 10.13 0.55
C PHE A 268 15.73 8.97 1.39
N LYS A 269 15.19 8.79 2.61
CA LYS A 269 15.64 7.75 3.55
C LYS A 269 15.39 6.31 3.07
N LEU A 270 14.54 6.10 2.09
CA LEU A 270 14.20 4.79 1.54
C LEU A 270 14.47 4.65 0.04
N ARG A 271 14.83 5.73 -0.65
CA ARG A 271 15.01 5.72 -2.10
C ARG A 271 15.97 4.61 -2.57
N PRO A 272 17.16 4.42 -1.96
CA PRO A 272 18.06 3.35 -2.38
C PRO A 272 17.45 1.95 -2.21
N PHE A 273 16.62 1.74 -1.17
CA PHE A 273 15.95 0.46 -0.96
C PHE A 273 14.83 0.24 -1.99
N ILE A 274 14.01 1.26 -2.29
CA ILE A 274 12.95 1.18 -3.30
C ILE A 274 13.55 0.86 -4.67
N ASP A 275 14.62 1.55 -5.05
CA ASP A 275 15.28 1.37 -6.34
C ASP A 275 15.91 -0.02 -6.44
N HIS A 276 16.53 -0.49 -5.36
CA HIS A 276 17.04 -1.86 -5.27
C HIS A 276 15.92 -2.88 -5.47
N LEU A 277 14.79 -2.78 -4.75
CA LEU A 277 13.68 -3.72 -4.88
C LEU A 277 13.13 -3.77 -6.30
N ASN A 278 12.84 -2.61 -6.89
CA ASN A 278 12.30 -2.55 -8.24
C ASN A 278 13.24 -3.16 -9.28
N LYS A 279 14.55 -3.05 -9.05
CA LYS A 279 15.58 -3.67 -9.88
C LYS A 279 15.57 -5.19 -9.72
N VAL A 280 15.77 -5.69 -8.49
CA VAL A 280 15.94 -7.12 -8.27
C VAL A 280 14.65 -7.92 -8.50
N PHE A 281 13.47 -7.34 -8.26
CA PHE A 281 12.21 -7.98 -8.55
C PHE A 281 12.02 -8.19 -10.06
N ALA A 282 12.37 -7.19 -10.87
CA ALA A 282 12.28 -7.29 -12.33
C ALA A 282 13.35 -8.20 -12.94
N GLU A 283 14.55 -8.26 -12.35
CA GLU A 283 15.66 -9.11 -12.83
C GLU A 283 15.48 -10.57 -12.45
N ALA A 284 14.86 -10.87 -11.30
CA ALA A 284 14.71 -12.24 -10.81
C ALA A 284 13.59 -13.01 -11.54
N TYR A 285 12.49 -12.35 -11.86
CA TYR A 285 11.30 -13.02 -12.39
C TYR A 285 10.53 -12.14 -13.36
N VAL A 286 10.19 -12.67 -14.51
CA VAL A 286 9.32 -12.04 -15.51
C VAL A 286 7.91 -12.61 -15.39
N PRO A 287 6.88 -11.77 -15.13
CA PRO A 287 5.52 -12.23 -14.89
C PRO A 287 4.90 -12.99 -16.06
N GLU A 288 3.92 -13.84 -15.75
CA GLU A 288 2.98 -14.38 -16.73
C GLU A 288 2.17 -13.24 -17.38
N GLN A 289 1.50 -13.53 -18.49
CA GLN A 289 0.78 -12.54 -19.30
C GLN A 289 -0.20 -11.67 -18.52
N LYS A 290 -0.82 -12.17 -17.46
CA LYS A 290 -1.88 -11.49 -16.70
C LYS A 290 -1.33 -10.81 -15.48
N ILE A 291 -1.45 -9.49 -15.44
CA ILE A 291 -0.91 -8.62 -14.39
C ILE A 291 -2.00 -7.67 -13.89
N ALA A 292 -1.88 -7.25 -12.63
CA ALA A 292 -2.80 -6.28 -12.06
C ALA A 292 -2.05 -5.16 -11.32
N ILE A 293 -2.64 -3.96 -11.34
CA ILE A 293 -2.19 -2.81 -10.57
C ILE A 293 -3.28 -2.42 -9.59
N ASP A 294 -2.88 -2.31 -8.31
CA ASP A 294 -3.75 -1.83 -7.24
C ASP A 294 -2.93 -1.18 -6.11
N GLU A 295 -3.63 -0.71 -5.08
CA GLU A 295 -3.01 -0.10 -3.91
C GLU A 295 -2.96 -1.00 -2.68
N SER A 296 -1.79 -1.04 -2.04
CA SER A 296 -1.58 -1.52 -0.68
C SER A 296 -1.46 -0.37 0.30
N LEU A 297 -1.78 -0.62 1.57
CA LEU A 297 -1.64 0.35 2.64
C LEU A 297 -0.81 -0.23 3.78
N ILE A 298 0.35 0.36 4.04
CA ILE A 298 1.16 0.05 5.23
C ILE A 298 0.58 0.86 6.39
N PRO A 299 0.00 0.23 7.44
CA PRO A 299 -0.60 0.95 8.56
C PRO A 299 0.41 1.88 9.25
N TYR A 300 0.09 3.16 9.38
CA TYR A 300 0.94 4.15 10.06
C TYR A 300 0.11 5.30 10.63
N HIS A 301 0.24 5.56 11.94
CA HIS A 301 -0.53 6.59 12.65
C HIS A 301 0.27 7.85 12.97
N GLY A 302 1.59 7.81 12.84
CA GLY A 302 2.47 8.94 13.13
C GLY A 302 2.23 10.16 12.22
N ARG A 303 2.90 11.28 12.52
CA ARG A 303 2.88 12.50 11.70
C ARG A 303 3.76 12.29 10.47
N LEU A 304 3.15 12.33 9.27
CA LEU A 304 3.85 12.16 8.00
C LEU A 304 3.06 12.86 6.89
N ALA A 305 3.73 13.69 6.09
CA ALA A 305 3.09 14.49 5.03
C ALA A 305 2.43 13.62 3.94
N ILE A 306 3.01 12.45 3.66
CA ILE A 306 2.51 11.51 2.65
C ILE A 306 1.51 10.47 3.20
N LYS A 307 1.16 10.54 4.50
CA LYS A 307 0.16 9.66 5.10
C LYS A 307 -1.20 9.86 4.44
N GLN A 308 -1.87 8.75 4.15
CA GLN A 308 -3.19 8.73 3.54
C GLN A 308 -4.25 8.19 4.49
N TYR A 309 -5.47 8.69 4.32
CA TYR A 309 -6.67 8.18 4.95
C TYR A 309 -7.55 7.51 3.90
N ILE A 310 -7.81 6.21 4.04
CA ILE A 310 -8.61 5.41 3.11
C ILE A 310 -9.71 4.72 3.93
N PRO A 311 -10.94 5.26 3.94
CA PRO A 311 -12.03 4.78 4.82
C PRO A 311 -12.41 3.31 4.58
N SER A 312 -12.28 2.83 3.34
CA SER A 312 -12.66 1.48 2.92
C SER A 312 -11.69 0.38 3.37
N LYS A 313 -10.45 0.73 3.75
CA LYS A 313 -9.45 -0.25 4.20
C LYS A 313 -9.61 -0.50 5.71
N ARG A 314 -9.35 -1.74 6.17
CA ARG A 314 -9.39 -2.13 7.59
C ARG A 314 -8.52 -1.22 8.47
N SER A 315 -7.29 -0.94 8.05
CA SER A 315 -6.47 0.11 8.63
C SER A 315 -6.67 1.37 7.80
N ARG A 316 -7.39 2.35 8.34
CA ARG A 316 -7.80 3.56 7.61
C ARG A 316 -6.66 4.53 7.35
N TYR A 317 -5.61 4.53 8.20
CA TYR A 317 -4.45 5.42 8.10
C TYR A 317 -3.20 4.64 7.74
N GLY A 318 -2.43 5.15 6.79
CA GLY A 318 -1.20 4.47 6.40
C GLY A 318 -0.41 5.18 5.30
N ILE A 319 0.66 4.54 4.89
CA ILE A 319 1.49 4.91 3.75
C ILE A 319 1.00 4.11 2.56
N LYS A 320 0.54 4.80 1.53
CA LYS A 320 -0.03 4.18 0.33
C LYS A 320 1.08 3.75 -0.62
N LEU A 321 1.01 2.49 -1.05
CA LEU A 321 1.82 1.93 -2.12
C LEU A 321 0.93 1.62 -3.33
N TYR A 322 1.50 1.78 -4.51
CA TYR A 322 0.99 1.19 -5.74
C TYR A 322 1.86 0.00 -6.09
N LYS A 323 1.27 -1.13 -6.37
CA LYS A 323 1.96 -2.36 -6.74
C LYS A 323 1.50 -2.83 -8.12
N LEU A 324 2.44 -3.34 -8.88
CA LEU A 324 2.21 -4.17 -10.05
C LEU A 324 2.52 -5.61 -9.67
N CYS A 325 1.51 -6.48 -9.70
CA CYS A 325 1.65 -7.88 -9.33
C CYS A 325 1.20 -8.81 -10.46
N GLU A 326 1.79 -10.00 -10.51
CA GLU A 326 1.31 -11.09 -11.34
C GLU A 326 -0.02 -11.64 -10.79
N SER A 327 -1.00 -11.84 -11.67
CA SER A 327 -2.35 -12.22 -11.25
C SER A 327 -2.47 -13.64 -10.70
N GLY A 328 -1.58 -14.54 -11.08
CA GLY A 328 -1.61 -15.94 -10.68
C GLY A 328 -0.98 -16.21 -9.32
N SER A 329 0.16 -15.61 -9.05
CA SER A 329 1.00 -15.88 -7.88
C SER A 329 0.96 -14.78 -6.82
N GLY A 330 0.58 -13.54 -7.19
CA GLY A 330 0.74 -12.37 -6.32
C GLY A 330 2.18 -11.88 -6.22
N TYR A 331 3.10 -12.36 -7.08
CA TYR A 331 4.47 -11.86 -7.15
C TYR A 331 4.46 -10.34 -7.40
N THR A 332 5.12 -9.59 -6.55
CA THR A 332 5.25 -8.15 -6.71
C THR A 332 6.41 -7.85 -7.65
N PHE A 333 6.09 -7.40 -8.87
CA PHE A 333 7.08 -7.08 -9.88
C PHE A 333 7.67 -5.68 -9.73
N LYS A 334 6.83 -4.69 -9.43
CA LYS A 334 7.25 -3.30 -9.23
C LYS A 334 6.35 -2.60 -8.21
N LEU A 335 6.93 -1.70 -7.44
CA LEU A 335 6.19 -0.92 -6.46
C LEU A 335 6.57 0.57 -6.50
N LYS A 336 5.63 1.41 -6.05
CA LYS A 336 5.83 2.85 -5.91
C LYS A 336 5.12 3.35 -4.66
N ILE A 337 5.80 4.11 -3.81
CA ILE A 337 5.18 4.81 -2.68
C ILE A 337 4.53 6.10 -3.21
N TYR A 338 3.34 6.43 -2.68
CA TYR A 338 2.71 7.72 -2.93
C TYR A 338 3.45 8.83 -2.19
N GLU A 339 3.99 9.78 -2.93
CA GLU A 339 4.81 10.89 -2.41
C GLU A 339 4.06 12.23 -2.33
N GLY A 340 2.80 12.27 -2.75
CA GLY A 340 2.00 13.48 -2.90
C GLY A 340 1.57 13.74 -4.34
N LYS A 341 0.80 14.81 -4.57
CA LYS A 341 0.25 15.10 -5.90
C LYS A 341 1.29 15.54 -6.92
N ASP A 342 2.35 16.19 -6.45
CA ASP A 342 3.31 16.92 -7.29
C ASP A 342 4.63 16.17 -7.55
N SER A 343 4.79 14.98 -6.97
CA SER A 343 6.05 14.21 -6.97
C SER A 343 6.12 13.11 -8.03
N LEU A 344 5.26 13.13 -9.03
CA LEU A 344 5.25 12.09 -10.06
C LEU A 344 6.32 12.34 -11.11
N ILE A 345 7.26 11.40 -11.22
CA ILE A 345 8.18 11.33 -12.36
C ILE A 345 7.35 11.17 -13.64
N GLU A 346 7.69 11.93 -14.67
CA GLU A 346 7.04 11.79 -15.98
C GLU A 346 7.53 10.50 -16.66
N PRO A 347 6.66 9.48 -16.84
CA PRO A 347 7.06 8.29 -17.58
C PRO A 347 7.35 8.66 -19.05
N PRO A 348 8.39 8.06 -19.65
CA PRO A 348 8.73 8.32 -21.04
C PRO A 348 7.58 7.96 -21.98
N GLY A 349 7.41 8.74 -23.06
CA GLY A 349 6.37 8.49 -24.08
C GLY A 349 4.94 8.79 -23.64
N ARG A 350 4.73 9.37 -22.46
CA ARG A 350 3.39 9.69 -21.95
C ARG A 350 2.73 10.83 -22.75
N PRO A 351 1.50 10.65 -23.23
CA PRO A 351 0.73 11.76 -23.77
C PRO A 351 0.49 12.87 -22.74
N PRO A 352 0.69 14.15 -23.09
CA PRO A 352 0.68 15.27 -22.13
C PRO A 352 -0.69 15.49 -21.47
N TYR A 353 -1.78 15.01 -22.09
CA TYR A 353 -3.14 15.12 -21.55
C TYR A 353 -3.46 14.10 -20.45
N MET A 354 -2.60 13.12 -20.19
CA MET A 354 -2.82 12.10 -19.16
C MET A 354 -2.67 12.64 -17.75
N GLY A 355 -3.54 12.22 -16.85
CA GLY A 355 -3.57 12.64 -15.45
C GLY A 355 -2.63 11.84 -14.55
N THR A 356 -2.69 12.17 -13.26
CA THR A 356 -1.87 11.55 -12.22
C THR A 356 -2.05 10.03 -12.16
N THR A 357 -3.29 9.55 -12.27
CA THR A 357 -3.63 8.12 -12.18
C THR A 357 -3.04 7.34 -13.36
N GLU A 358 -3.18 7.88 -14.56
CA GLU A 358 -2.64 7.28 -15.79
C GLU A 358 -1.10 7.25 -15.75
N ARG A 359 -0.46 8.30 -15.20
CA ARG A 359 1.01 8.33 -15.01
C ARG A 359 1.50 7.20 -14.11
N ILE A 360 0.79 6.94 -13.00
CA ILE A 360 1.14 5.86 -12.08
C ILE A 360 1.11 4.51 -12.80
N VAL A 361 0.06 4.26 -13.58
CA VAL A 361 -0.07 3.01 -14.36
C VAL A 361 1.07 2.87 -15.36
N LEU A 362 1.36 3.90 -16.13
CA LEU A 362 2.43 3.87 -17.14
C LEU A 362 3.82 3.73 -16.51
N ASP A 363 4.07 4.39 -15.38
CA ASP A 363 5.35 4.25 -14.67
C ASP A 363 5.57 2.82 -14.17
N LEU A 364 4.54 2.21 -13.58
CA LEU A 364 4.63 0.82 -13.12
C LEU A 364 4.80 -0.16 -14.28
N LEU A 365 4.11 0.05 -15.40
CA LEU A 365 4.14 -0.80 -16.58
C LEU A 365 5.36 -0.62 -17.48
N ASN A 366 6.09 0.49 -17.33
CA ASN A 366 7.15 0.87 -18.28
C ASN A 366 8.07 -0.29 -18.71
N PRO A 367 8.52 -1.18 -17.80
CA PRO A 367 9.37 -2.31 -18.20
C PRO A 367 8.65 -3.42 -18.99
N LEU A 368 7.31 -3.45 -18.98
CA LEU A 368 6.48 -4.52 -19.54
C LEU A 368 5.67 -4.09 -20.78
N LEU A 369 5.74 -2.82 -21.17
CA LEU A 369 5.07 -2.31 -22.36
C LEU A 369 5.57 -3.00 -23.64
N HIS A 370 4.75 -3.05 -24.69
CA HIS A 370 5.06 -3.63 -26.00
C HIS A 370 5.28 -5.14 -26.05
N GLN A 371 4.88 -5.87 -24.98
CA GLN A 371 5.13 -7.31 -24.85
C GLN A 371 3.84 -8.16 -24.80
N GLY A 372 2.67 -7.56 -25.03
CA GLY A 372 1.40 -8.29 -25.06
C GLY A 372 0.84 -8.71 -23.69
N TYR A 373 1.23 -8.01 -22.63
CA TYR A 373 0.64 -8.22 -21.29
C TYR A 373 -0.82 -7.79 -21.25
N HIS A 374 -1.63 -8.49 -20.47
CA HIS A 374 -3.01 -8.15 -20.18
C HIS A 374 -3.12 -7.52 -18.79
N LEU A 375 -3.41 -6.23 -18.75
CA LEU A 375 -3.53 -5.47 -17.50
C LEU A 375 -4.95 -5.50 -16.95
N TYR A 376 -5.08 -5.78 -15.65
CA TYR A 376 -6.33 -5.66 -14.89
C TYR A 376 -6.22 -4.54 -13.86
N VAL A 377 -7.19 -3.61 -13.86
CA VAL A 377 -7.21 -2.44 -12.97
C VAL A 377 -8.61 -2.12 -12.48
N ASP A 378 -8.72 -1.49 -11.31
CA ASP A 378 -10.00 -1.07 -10.75
C ASP A 378 -10.54 0.24 -11.38
N ASN A 379 -11.69 0.71 -10.91
CA ASN A 379 -12.36 1.91 -11.40
C ASN A 379 -11.61 3.22 -11.09
N PHE A 380 -10.62 3.18 -10.19
CA PHE A 380 -9.77 4.34 -9.90
C PHE A 380 -8.83 4.65 -11.07
N TYR A 381 -8.30 3.62 -11.71
CA TYR A 381 -7.33 3.74 -12.82
C TYR A 381 -7.98 3.78 -14.20
N THR A 382 -9.11 3.08 -14.37
CA THR A 382 -9.75 2.89 -15.69
C THR A 382 -10.23 4.20 -16.31
N SER A 383 -9.76 4.49 -17.54
CA SER A 383 -10.23 5.58 -18.36
C SER A 383 -10.10 5.26 -19.85
N VAL A 384 -10.94 5.88 -20.69
CA VAL A 384 -10.89 5.71 -22.16
C VAL A 384 -9.53 6.12 -22.73
N PRO A 385 -8.93 7.28 -22.35
CA PRO A 385 -7.62 7.67 -22.87
C PRO A 385 -6.52 6.69 -22.49
N LEU A 386 -6.50 6.20 -21.23
CA LEU A 386 -5.51 5.23 -20.79
C LEU A 386 -5.60 3.93 -21.58
N PHE A 387 -6.81 3.38 -21.77
CA PHE A 387 -6.98 2.08 -22.41
C PHE A 387 -6.67 2.11 -23.90
N LYS A 388 -7.00 3.21 -24.60
CA LYS A 388 -6.57 3.43 -25.98
C LYS A 388 -5.06 3.50 -26.09
N HIS A 389 -4.41 4.26 -25.22
CA HIS A 389 -2.95 4.35 -25.21
C HIS A 389 -2.30 2.99 -24.89
N LEU A 390 -2.78 2.27 -23.86
CA LEU A 390 -2.25 0.96 -23.53
C LEU A 390 -2.38 -0.03 -24.69
N PHE A 391 -3.49 -0.01 -25.41
CA PHE A 391 -3.65 -0.85 -26.60
C PHE A 391 -2.66 -0.47 -27.70
N SER A 392 -2.43 0.83 -27.95
CA SER A 392 -1.46 1.30 -28.94
C SER A 392 -0.01 0.90 -28.62
N VAL A 393 0.31 0.69 -27.32
CA VAL A 393 1.60 0.18 -26.85
C VAL A 393 1.53 -1.32 -26.54
N GLN A 394 0.68 -2.05 -27.24
CA GLN A 394 0.57 -3.52 -27.16
C GLN A 394 0.37 -4.09 -25.75
N THR A 395 -0.36 -3.38 -24.91
CA THR A 395 -0.66 -3.78 -23.54
C THR A 395 -2.18 -3.66 -23.29
N PRO A 396 -3.01 -4.57 -23.84
CA PRO A 396 -4.44 -4.51 -23.67
C PRO A 396 -4.85 -4.59 -22.19
N ALA A 397 -5.99 -3.96 -21.85
CA ALA A 397 -6.44 -3.81 -20.48
C ALA A 397 -7.92 -4.15 -20.28
N CYS A 398 -8.28 -4.54 -19.05
CA CYS A 398 -9.65 -4.73 -18.60
C CYS A 398 -9.82 -4.13 -17.20
N GLY A 399 -10.91 -3.38 -16.99
CA GLY A 399 -11.18 -2.81 -15.67
C GLY A 399 -12.63 -2.39 -15.49
N THR A 400 -13.09 -2.32 -14.25
CA THR A 400 -14.33 -1.65 -13.92
C THR A 400 -14.18 -0.14 -14.15
N VAL A 401 -15.26 0.57 -14.43
CA VAL A 401 -15.20 2.00 -14.75
C VAL A 401 -16.32 2.78 -14.05
N ARG A 402 -16.02 4.00 -13.59
CA ARG A 402 -17.03 4.86 -12.99
C ARG A 402 -17.88 5.50 -14.09
N ALA A 403 -19.19 5.59 -13.86
CA ALA A 403 -20.17 6.14 -14.82
C ALA A 403 -19.85 7.58 -15.28
N ASN A 404 -19.18 8.37 -14.45
CA ASN A 404 -18.81 9.75 -14.73
C ASN A 404 -17.48 9.93 -15.50
N ARG A 405 -16.85 8.84 -15.96
CA ARG A 405 -15.63 8.95 -16.77
C ARG A 405 -15.96 9.46 -18.16
N LYS A 406 -15.17 10.44 -18.63
CA LYS A 406 -15.32 11.03 -19.96
C LYS A 406 -15.08 9.99 -21.06
N GLY A 407 -15.82 10.10 -22.14
CA GLY A 407 -15.68 9.24 -23.32
C GLY A 407 -16.46 7.93 -23.27
N LEU A 408 -17.17 7.63 -22.18
CA LEU A 408 -18.05 6.44 -22.12
C LEU A 408 -19.35 6.67 -22.91
N PRO A 409 -19.93 5.59 -23.51
CA PRO A 409 -21.20 5.69 -24.21
C PRO A 409 -22.36 5.93 -23.23
N ALA A 410 -23.08 7.04 -23.43
CA ALA A 410 -24.20 7.43 -22.57
C ALA A 410 -25.29 6.34 -22.51
N GLU A 411 -25.54 5.66 -23.62
CA GLU A 411 -26.53 4.59 -23.69
C GLU A 411 -26.16 3.42 -22.77
N VAL A 412 -24.89 2.97 -22.76
CA VAL A 412 -24.43 1.88 -21.86
C VAL A 412 -24.54 2.33 -20.41
N VAL A 413 -24.15 3.57 -20.10
CA VAL A 413 -24.16 4.10 -18.73
C VAL A 413 -25.59 4.14 -18.18
N HIS A 414 -26.56 4.66 -18.96
CA HIS A 414 -27.92 4.91 -18.48
C HIS A 414 -28.91 3.77 -18.73
N LYS A 415 -28.53 2.72 -19.49
CA LYS A 415 -29.40 1.57 -19.75
C LYS A 415 -29.86 0.92 -18.45
N LYS A 416 -31.16 0.78 -18.30
CA LYS A 416 -31.75 0.00 -17.21
C LYS A 416 -31.75 -1.48 -17.59
N LEU A 417 -31.15 -2.33 -16.75
CA LEU A 417 -31.02 -3.75 -16.99
C LEU A 417 -31.71 -4.55 -15.86
N LYS A 418 -32.31 -5.67 -16.20
CA LYS A 418 -32.74 -6.68 -15.25
C LYS A 418 -31.55 -7.53 -14.82
N ARG A 419 -31.68 -8.21 -13.68
CA ARG A 419 -30.62 -9.08 -13.17
C ARG A 419 -30.25 -10.17 -14.17
N GLY A 420 -28.96 -10.31 -14.45
CA GLY A 420 -28.42 -11.23 -15.45
C GLY A 420 -28.33 -10.67 -16.86
N GLU A 421 -28.89 -9.49 -17.12
CA GLU A 421 -28.79 -8.85 -18.45
C GLU A 421 -27.46 -8.12 -18.61
N THR A 422 -27.01 -8.07 -19.86
CA THR A 422 -25.80 -7.34 -20.31
C THR A 422 -26.17 -6.44 -21.47
N PHE A 423 -25.56 -5.25 -21.51
CA PHE A 423 -25.63 -4.34 -22.65
C PHE A 423 -24.25 -3.75 -22.92
N SER A 424 -23.87 -3.66 -24.18
CA SER A 424 -22.52 -3.24 -24.58
C SER A 424 -22.53 -2.43 -25.87
N GLN A 425 -21.50 -1.61 -26.02
CA GLN A 425 -21.16 -0.91 -27.26
C GLN A 425 -19.65 -0.95 -27.47
N ARG A 426 -19.23 -0.93 -28.73
CA ARG A 426 -17.82 -0.98 -29.13
C ARG A 426 -17.41 0.30 -29.83
N SER A 427 -16.18 0.73 -29.63
CA SER A 427 -15.51 1.79 -30.37
C SER A 427 -14.11 1.32 -30.74
N ASN A 428 -13.95 0.82 -31.96
CA ASN A 428 -12.73 0.13 -32.42
C ASN A 428 -12.33 -0.99 -31.44
N GLU A 429 -11.14 -0.87 -30.83
CA GLU A 429 -10.59 -1.83 -29.86
C GLU A 429 -11.29 -1.84 -28.50
N LEU A 430 -12.01 -0.76 -28.16
CA LEU A 430 -12.67 -0.60 -26.85
C LEU A 430 -14.05 -1.24 -26.83
N LEU A 431 -14.32 -2.06 -25.83
CA LEU A 431 -15.65 -2.53 -25.47
C LEU A 431 -16.07 -1.91 -24.13
N ALA A 432 -17.15 -1.15 -24.13
CA ALA A 432 -17.82 -0.69 -22.92
C ALA A 432 -19.04 -1.59 -22.66
N LEU A 433 -19.12 -2.19 -21.50
CA LEU A 433 -20.22 -3.07 -21.13
C LEU A 433 -20.80 -2.75 -19.75
N LYS A 434 -22.11 -2.96 -19.64
CA LYS A 434 -22.85 -2.91 -18.39
C LYS A 434 -23.47 -4.27 -18.13
N PHE A 435 -23.27 -4.80 -16.95
CA PHE A 435 -23.85 -6.05 -16.50
C PHE A 435 -24.60 -5.83 -15.20
N LYS A 436 -25.80 -6.37 -15.07
CA LYS A 436 -26.59 -6.31 -13.83
C LYS A 436 -26.44 -7.61 -13.06
N ASP A 437 -25.60 -7.57 -12.01
CA ASP A 437 -25.56 -8.64 -10.98
C ASP A 437 -26.52 -8.26 -9.83
N LYS A 438 -26.03 -8.12 -8.61
CA LYS A 438 -26.77 -7.48 -7.49
C LYS A 438 -26.84 -5.96 -7.68
N GLN A 439 -25.76 -5.39 -8.19
CA GLN A 439 -25.62 -3.98 -8.56
C GLN A 439 -25.20 -3.87 -10.02
N ASP A 440 -25.31 -2.66 -10.57
CA ASP A 440 -24.80 -2.38 -11.92
C ASP A 440 -23.26 -2.40 -11.89
N VAL A 441 -22.66 -3.18 -12.77
CA VAL A 441 -21.23 -3.23 -13.00
C VAL A 441 -20.93 -2.68 -14.37
N LEU A 442 -20.23 -1.56 -14.43
CA LEU A 442 -19.70 -0.99 -15.67
C LEU A 442 -18.25 -1.44 -15.83
N ALA A 443 -17.90 -1.92 -17.01
CA ALA A 443 -16.54 -2.30 -17.36
C ALA A 443 -16.14 -1.74 -18.72
N LEU A 444 -14.84 -1.48 -18.86
CA LEU A 444 -14.17 -1.12 -20.09
C LEU A 444 -13.08 -2.15 -20.36
N THR A 445 -12.95 -2.62 -21.60
CA THR A 445 -11.93 -3.60 -21.93
C THR A 445 -11.48 -3.46 -23.39
N THR A 446 -10.20 -3.74 -23.63
CA THR A 446 -9.59 -3.94 -24.95
C THR A 446 -9.16 -5.39 -25.17
N ILE A 447 -9.48 -6.30 -24.21
CA ILE A 447 -9.10 -7.70 -24.26
C ILE A 447 -10.25 -8.57 -24.79
N HIS A 448 -11.49 -8.23 -24.43
CA HIS A 448 -12.63 -9.14 -24.58
C HIS A 448 -13.59 -8.73 -25.68
N SER A 449 -14.32 -9.73 -26.20
CA SER A 449 -15.55 -9.55 -26.96
C SER A 449 -16.76 -9.54 -26.03
N GLU A 450 -17.96 -9.52 -26.60
CA GLU A 450 -19.24 -9.67 -25.87
C GLU A 450 -19.53 -11.09 -25.38
N GLU A 451 -18.58 -12.01 -25.51
CA GLU A 451 -18.75 -13.40 -25.09
C GLU A 451 -19.28 -13.48 -23.65
N THR A 452 -20.30 -14.30 -23.51
CA THR A 452 -20.88 -14.63 -22.20
C THR A 452 -20.70 -16.11 -21.93
N ARG A 453 -20.61 -16.48 -20.65
CA ARG A 453 -20.55 -17.88 -20.21
C ARG A 453 -21.56 -18.16 -19.12
N MET A 454 -22.14 -19.35 -19.16
CA MET A 454 -22.98 -19.83 -18.09
C MET A 454 -22.14 -20.19 -16.88
N VAL A 455 -22.50 -19.66 -15.72
CA VAL A 455 -21.85 -19.93 -14.44
C VAL A 455 -22.88 -20.53 -13.50
N ARG A 456 -22.60 -21.73 -13.06
CA ARG A 456 -23.43 -22.42 -12.06
C ARG A 456 -23.04 -21.94 -10.66
N THR A 457 -23.96 -21.29 -9.99
CA THR A 457 -23.85 -20.95 -8.56
C THR A 457 -24.53 -22.03 -7.73
N ARG A 458 -24.41 -21.96 -6.40
CA ARG A 458 -25.09 -22.94 -5.52
C ARG A 458 -26.60 -22.95 -5.68
N THR A 459 -27.22 -21.88 -6.13
CA THR A 459 -28.69 -21.69 -6.17
C THR A 459 -29.26 -21.53 -7.57
N GLN A 460 -28.45 -21.16 -8.56
CA GLN A 460 -28.95 -20.84 -9.91
C GLN A 460 -27.82 -20.84 -10.96
N GLU A 461 -28.19 -20.96 -12.21
CA GLU A 461 -27.33 -20.72 -13.35
C GLU A 461 -27.50 -19.26 -13.80
N ILE A 462 -26.40 -18.58 -14.01
CA ILE A 462 -26.36 -17.17 -14.40
C ILE A 462 -25.42 -17.02 -15.60
N VAL A 463 -25.91 -16.36 -16.65
CA VAL A 463 -25.08 -15.98 -17.78
C VAL A 463 -24.27 -14.73 -17.39
N LYS A 464 -22.95 -14.82 -17.46
CA LYS A 464 -22.06 -13.69 -17.12
C LYS A 464 -21.13 -13.34 -18.29
N PRO A 465 -20.86 -12.04 -18.51
CA PRO A 465 -19.85 -11.62 -19.49
C PRO A 465 -18.47 -12.17 -19.12
N LEU A 466 -17.76 -12.70 -20.11
CA LEU A 466 -16.40 -13.22 -19.94
C LEU A 466 -15.45 -12.15 -19.39
N ALA A 467 -15.61 -10.89 -19.83
CA ALA A 467 -14.84 -9.76 -19.33
C ALA A 467 -14.96 -9.59 -17.79
N ILE A 468 -16.18 -9.69 -17.25
CA ILE A 468 -16.41 -9.58 -15.79
C ILE A 468 -15.84 -10.81 -15.06
N MET A 469 -15.98 -11.99 -15.64
CA MET A 469 -15.43 -13.21 -15.03
C MET A 469 -13.90 -13.16 -14.94
N GLN A 470 -13.25 -12.76 -16.02
CA GLN A 470 -11.80 -12.64 -16.05
C GLN A 470 -11.29 -11.49 -15.17
N TYR A 471 -11.99 -10.35 -15.16
CA TYR A 471 -11.70 -9.27 -14.22
C TYR A 471 -11.71 -9.77 -12.77
N ASN A 472 -12.78 -10.44 -12.35
CA ASN A 472 -12.89 -10.97 -10.98
C ASN A 472 -11.80 -12.00 -10.65
N LYS A 473 -11.33 -12.76 -11.65
CA LYS A 473 -10.28 -13.76 -11.46
C LYS A 473 -8.89 -13.14 -11.32
N PHE A 474 -8.59 -12.08 -12.07
CA PHE A 474 -7.22 -11.60 -12.25
C PHE A 474 -6.91 -10.27 -11.57
N MET A 475 -7.93 -9.48 -11.19
CA MET A 475 -7.73 -8.18 -10.54
C MET A 475 -7.13 -8.30 -9.13
N GLY A 476 -7.41 -9.37 -8.40
CA GLY A 476 -7.06 -9.54 -6.99
C GLY A 476 -5.58 -9.84 -6.70
N ALA A 477 -4.64 -9.59 -7.63
CA ALA A 477 -3.23 -9.93 -7.47
C ALA A 477 -2.54 -9.21 -6.29
N VAL A 478 -2.83 -7.92 -6.12
CA VAL A 478 -2.26 -7.11 -5.04
C VAL A 478 -2.87 -7.52 -3.69
N ASP A 479 -4.17 -7.78 -3.66
CA ASP A 479 -4.84 -8.32 -2.47
C ASP A 479 -4.28 -9.69 -2.08
N LEU A 480 -3.96 -10.55 -3.07
CA LEU A 480 -3.30 -11.84 -2.85
C LEU A 480 -1.91 -11.65 -2.22
N SER A 481 -1.11 -10.72 -2.75
CA SER A 481 0.18 -10.33 -2.15
C SER A 481 0.01 -9.87 -0.70
N ASP A 482 -0.98 -9.01 -0.41
CA ASP A 482 -1.25 -8.53 0.95
C ASP A 482 -1.76 -9.64 1.87
N GLN A 483 -2.52 -10.61 1.36
CA GLN A 483 -2.97 -11.79 2.10
C GLN A 483 -1.80 -12.68 2.52
N PHE A 484 -0.80 -12.91 1.67
CA PHE A 484 0.41 -13.67 2.05
C PHE A 484 1.22 -12.98 3.15
N LEU A 485 1.29 -11.65 3.14
CA LEU A 485 2.00 -10.88 4.17
C LEU A 485 1.23 -10.83 5.50
N SER A 486 -0.09 -10.92 5.47
CA SER A 486 -0.96 -10.67 6.62
C SER A 486 -0.70 -11.58 7.84
N PRO A 487 -0.46 -12.90 7.71
CA PRO A 487 -0.22 -13.78 8.86
C PRO A 487 1.09 -13.52 9.59
N TYR A 488 2.08 -12.96 8.88
CA TYR A 488 3.46 -12.80 9.36
C TYR A 488 3.82 -11.33 9.54
N ARG A 489 2.93 -10.52 10.05
CA ARG A 489 3.11 -9.07 10.14
C ARG A 489 4.28 -8.66 11.02
N LEU A 490 5.18 -7.89 10.44
CA LEU A 490 6.23 -7.14 11.13
C LEU A 490 5.79 -5.70 11.47
N ASP A 491 4.52 -5.38 11.22
CA ASP A 491 3.97 -4.03 11.28
C ASP A 491 3.57 -3.57 12.69
N ARG A 492 4.37 -3.93 13.70
CA ARG A 492 4.18 -3.40 15.05
C ARG A 492 4.18 -1.87 15.03
N LYS A 493 3.50 -1.23 16.00
CA LYS A 493 3.49 0.22 16.16
C LYS A 493 4.92 0.75 16.23
N ARG A 494 5.27 1.71 15.34
CA ARG A 494 6.59 2.36 15.28
C ARG A 494 6.42 3.85 15.08
N LYS A 495 7.25 4.65 15.76
CA LYS A 495 7.27 6.10 15.60
C LYS A 495 7.95 6.52 14.29
N ILE A 496 8.96 5.79 13.84
CA ILE A 496 9.78 6.12 12.65
C ILE A 496 9.23 5.42 11.42
N TRP A 497 8.66 6.20 10.52
CA TRP A 497 7.93 5.71 9.35
C TRP A 497 8.79 4.89 8.39
N TYR A 498 10.02 5.35 8.08
CA TYR A 498 10.86 4.68 7.09
C TYR A 498 11.32 3.30 7.55
N LYS A 499 11.53 3.10 8.86
CA LYS A 499 11.86 1.76 9.41
C LYS A 499 10.67 0.80 9.32
N LYS A 500 9.46 1.32 9.53
CA LYS A 500 8.25 0.51 9.36
C LYS A 500 8.11 0.04 7.92
N VAL A 501 8.31 0.94 6.97
CA VAL A 501 8.27 0.61 5.53
C VAL A 501 9.41 -0.34 5.16
N ALA A 502 10.62 -0.12 5.68
CA ALA A 502 11.76 -1.01 5.43
C ALA A 502 11.51 -2.45 5.90
N LEU A 503 10.91 -2.63 7.08
CA LEU A 503 10.55 -3.96 7.56
C LEU A 503 9.49 -4.63 6.68
N TYR A 504 8.52 -3.86 6.19
CA TYR A 504 7.56 -4.35 5.20
C TYR A 504 8.28 -4.76 3.89
N PHE A 505 9.30 -4.02 3.46
CA PHE A 505 10.09 -4.37 2.27
C PHE A 505 10.91 -5.65 2.45
N PHE A 506 11.54 -5.85 3.60
CA PHE A 506 12.20 -7.13 3.90
C PHE A 506 11.21 -8.30 3.91
N GLN A 507 10.00 -8.08 4.42
CA GLN A 507 8.94 -9.09 4.40
C GLN A 507 8.47 -9.38 2.97
N LEU A 508 8.39 -8.35 2.11
CA LEU A 508 8.05 -8.50 0.69
C LEU A 508 9.12 -9.28 -0.09
N CYS A 509 10.41 -9.08 0.24
CA CYS A 509 11.50 -9.91 -0.30
C CYS A 509 11.31 -11.39 0.06
N LEU A 510 10.96 -11.67 1.32
CA LEU A 510 10.70 -13.04 1.78
C LEU A 510 9.50 -13.66 1.05
N GLN A 511 8.43 -12.88 0.83
CA GLN A 511 7.24 -13.32 0.08
C GLN A 511 7.60 -13.64 -1.37
N ASN A 512 8.30 -12.74 -2.07
CA ASN A 512 8.70 -12.97 -3.45
C ASN A 512 9.65 -14.18 -3.57
N ALA A 513 10.56 -14.36 -2.61
CA ALA A 513 11.43 -15.53 -2.53
C ALA A 513 10.66 -16.85 -2.32
N PHE A 514 9.54 -16.80 -1.62
CA PHE A 514 8.67 -17.97 -1.43
C PHE A 514 7.84 -18.30 -2.68
N ILE A 515 7.50 -17.29 -3.49
CA ILE A 515 6.68 -17.47 -4.70
C ILE A 515 7.50 -18.10 -5.83
N ILE A 516 8.78 -17.73 -5.96
CA ILE A 516 9.63 -18.23 -7.05
C ILE A 516 10.32 -19.56 -6.70
#